data_cf60ceb4871d957cb50c32211117d582
#
_entry.id   cf60ceb4871d957cb50c32211117d582
#
_cell.length_a   1.000
_cell.length_b   1.000
_cell.length_c   1.000
_cell.angle_alpha   90.00
_cell.angle_beta   90.00
_cell.angle_gamma   90.00
#
_symmetry.space_group_name_H-M   'P 1'
#
loop_
_entity.id
_entity.type
_entity.pdbx_description
1 polymer ?
#
loop_
_entity_poly.entity_id
_entity_poly.type
_entity_poly.pdbx_seq_one_letter_code
_entity_poly.pdbx_strand_id
1 'polypeptide(L)'
;MGILGLSKLIADIAPMAVKESEIKHYFGRKVAIDASMSLYQFLIAVRNEGAQLTSVDGETTSHLMGTFYRTIRLVENGIKPVYVFDGKPPEMKSGELSKRAERREEAQKSLEKAEEAGDAEQVDKFSRRLVKVTKHHADECKQLLSLMGIPYIEAPCEAEAQCAAMVKAGKVYATATEDMDALTFGSSVLLRHMTFSEARKMPIQEFHLSKVLEELELSHNEFIDLCILLGCDYCDSIKGIGPKRAIDLIKQHRNLETVLKNVDRKKYSVAEDWMYKEARQLFLEPEVTDPEKIEVSFADSKSPSRSSADIVPSIKKMYS
;
A
#
# COMPACT_ATOMS: atom_id res chain seq x y z
N MET A 1 7.09 2.50 -1.49
CA MET A 1 6.27 3.55 -0.89
C MET A 1 6.26 3.29 0.60
N GLY A 2 5.82 4.23 1.42
CA GLY A 2 5.90 4.15 2.86
C GLY A 2 7.32 4.35 3.40
N ILE A 3 7.70 3.61 4.41
CA ILE A 3 8.95 3.83 5.15
C ILE A 3 10.19 3.59 4.28
N LEU A 4 11.03 4.61 4.17
CA LEU A 4 12.20 4.59 3.29
C LEU A 4 13.24 3.54 3.74
N GLY A 5 13.55 2.60 2.87
CA GLY A 5 14.58 1.58 3.10
C GLY A 5 14.24 0.51 4.14
N LEU A 6 13.05 0.53 4.76
CA LEU A 6 12.65 -0.42 5.81
C LEU A 6 12.69 -1.88 5.34
N SER A 7 12.15 -2.16 4.16
CA SER A 7 12.13 -3.54 3.62
C SER A 7 13.55 -4.11 3.49
N LYS A 8 14.51 -3.30 3.02
CA LYS A 8 15.91 -3.72 2.92
C LYS A 8 16.54 -3.87 4.30
N LEU A 9 16.27 -2.94 5.22
CA LEU A 9 16.78 -3.01 6.59
C LEU A 9 16.33 -4.31 7.27
N ILE A 10 15.05 -4.67 7.14
CA ILE A 10 14.52 -5.92 7.69
C ILE A 10 15.20 -7.12 7.03
N ALA A 11 15.34 -7.15 5.71
CA ALA A 11 16.00 -8.24 5.00
C ALA A 11 17.46 -8.43 5.42
N ASP A 12 18.18 -7.33 5.72
CA ASP A 12 19.59 -7.34 6.10
C ASP A 12 19.80 -7.75 7.57
N ILE A 13 18.89 -7.38 8.49
CA ILE A 13 19.09 -7.53 9.95
C ILE A 13 18.14 -8.57 10.56
N ALA A 14 16.94 -8.71 10.01
CA ALA A 14 15.88 -9.59 10.50
C ALA A 14 15.40 -10.58 9.41
N PRO A 15 16.28 -11.37 8.78
CA PRO A 15 15.91 -12.21 7.65
C PRO A 15 14.90 -13.31 8.01
N MET A 16 14.86 -13.80 9.25
CA MET A 16 13.91 -14.80 9.70
C MET A 16 12.49 -14.25 9.87
N ALA A 17 12.35 -12.93 9.89
CA ALA A 17 11.05 -12.26 9.94
C ALA A 17 10.33 -12.23 8.58
N VAL A 18 11.03 -12.60 7.49
CA VAL A 18 10.51 -12.60 6.13
C VAL A 18 10.50 -14.01 5.59
N LYS A 19 9.31 -14.48 5.20
CA LYS A 19 9.12 -15.79 4.59
C LYS A 19 8.66 -15.60 3.14
N GLU A 20 9.27 -16.32 2.22
CA GLU A 20 8.78 -16.43 0.85
C GLU A 20 7.79 -17.59 0.73
N SER A 21 6.65 -17.32 0.08
CA SER A 21 5.55 -18.28 -0.03
C SER A 21 4.87 -18.19 -1.40
N GLU A 22 4.31 -19.29 -1.83
CA GLU A 22 3.44 -19.35 -3.00
C GLU A 22 2.00 -18.99 -2.62
N ILE A 23 1.22 -18.48 -3.57
CA ILE A 23 -0.18 -18.07 -3.37
C ILE A 23 -1.05 -19.17 -2.77
N LYS A 24 -0.78 -20.43 -3.08
CA LYS A 24 -1.50 -21.62 -2.58
C LYS A 24 -1.45 -21.79 -1.06
N HIS A 25 -0.40 -21.28 -0.40
CA HIS A 25 -0.26 -21.35 1.06
C HIS A 25 -1.33 -20.51 1.79
N TYR A 26 -1.99 -19.61 1.11
CA TYR A 26 -3.03 -18.74 1.68
C TYR A 26 -4.45 -19.26 1.42
N PHE A 27 -4.61 -20.50 0.96
CA PHE A 27 -5.91 -21.15 0.78
C PHE A 27 -6.77 -21.04 2.06
N GLY A 28 -8.03 -20.61 1.90
CA GLY A 28 -8.99 -20.43 3.00
C GLY A 28 -8.77 -19.16 3.84
N ARG A 29 -7.66 -18.42 3.65
CA ARG A 29 -7.36 -17.21 4.43
C ARG A 29 -8.19 -16.02 3.93
N LYS A 30 -8.71 -15.23 4.90
CA LYS A 30 -9.22 -13.89 4.64
C LYS A 30 -8.03 -12.92 4.61
N VAL A 31 -7.92 -12.09 3.59
CA VAL A 31 -6.80 -11.13 3.44
C VAL A 31 -7.36 -9.74 3.13
N ALA A 32 -6.97 -8.74 3.92
CA ALA A 32 -7.28 -7.34 3.63
C ALA A 32 -6.32 -6.81 2.57
N ILE A 33 -6.87 -6.30 1.47
CA ILE A 33 -6.10 -5.78 0.34
C ILE A 33 -6.23 -4.27 0.30
N ASP A 34 -5.11 -3.58 0.34
CA ASP A 34 -5.04 -2.16 0.06
C ASP A 34 -5.45 -1.92 -1.39
N ALA A 35 -6.67 -1.40 -1.56
CA ALA A 35 -7.26 -1.17 -2.87
C ALA A 35 -6.57 -0.01 -3.60
N SER A 36 -6.24 1.07 -2.90
CA SER A 36 -5.65 2.27 -3.49
C SER A 36 -4.27 1.99 -4.07
N MET A 37 -3.45 1.22 -3.34
CA MET A 37 -2.16 0.75 -3.82
C MET A 37 -2.32 -0.17 -5.03
N SER A 38 -3.29 -1.10 -4.99
CA SER A 38 -3.57 -2.03 -6.08
C SER A 38 -4.02 -1.29 -7.34
N LEU A 39 -4.93 -0.31 -7.21
CA LEU A 39 -5.39 0.53 -8.32
C LEU A 39 -4.24 1.31 -8.97
N TYR A 40 -3.39 1.92 -8.16
CA TYR A 40 -2.21 2.63 -8.66
C TYR A 40 -1.30 1.69 -9.48
N GLN A 41 -1.07 0.48 -8.98
CA GLN A 41 -0.27 -0.53 -9.69
C GLN A 41 -0.92 -0.94 -11.02
N PHE A 42 -2.25 -1.11 -11.05
CA PHE A 42 -2.95 -1.52 -12.27
C PHE A 42 -2.91 -0.43 -13.33
N LEU A 43 -3.12 0.83 -12.96
CA LEU A 43 -3.04 1.97 -13.88
C LEU A 43 -1.63 2.15 -14.49
N ILE A 44 -0.58 1.70 -13.78
CA ILE A 44 0.79 1.70 -14.29
C ILE A 44 1.09 0.46 -15.16
N ALA A 45 0.65 -0.72 -14.71
CA ALA A 45 1.10 -2.00 -15.27
C ALA A 45 0.20 -2.53 -16.38
N VAL A 46 -1.12 -2.26 -16.34
CA VAL A 46 -2.07 -2.75 -17.33
C VAL A 46 -2.17 -1.75 -18.48
N ARG A 47 -1.30 -1.92 -19.47
CA ARG A 47 -1.17 -1.05 -20.64
C ARG A 47 -1.08 -1.89 -21.91
N ASN A 48 -1.50 -1.30 -23.04
CA ASN A 48 -1.29 -1.85 -24.36
C ASN A 48 -0.43 -0.87 -25.17
N GLU A 49 0.69 -1.35 -25.74
CA GLU A 49 1.63 -0.53 -26.50
C GLU A 49 2.05 0.78 -25.82
N GLY A 50 2.24 0.74 -24.48
CA GLY A 50 2.62 1.89 -23.67
C GLY A 50 1.47 2.81 -23.22
N ALA A 51 0.25 2.64 -23.77
CA ALA A 51 -0.95 3.40 -23.37
C ALA A 51 -1.81 2.63 -22.34
N GLN A 52 -2.57 3.35 -21.53
CA GLN A 52 -3.60 2.74 -20.68
C GLN A 52 -4.70 2.13 -21.56
N LEU A 53 -5.31 1.04 -21.07
CA LEU A 53 -6.48 0.49 -21.74
C LEU A 53 -7.64 1.46 -21.60
N THR A 54 -8.34 1.68 -22.72
CA THR A 54 -9.51 2.56 -22.78
C THR A 54 -10.72 1.82 -23.32
N SER A 55 -11.90 2.26 -22.92
CA SER A 55 -13.19 1.85 -23.51
C SER A 55 -13.34 2.42 -24.93
N VAL A 56 -14.42 2.08 -25.61
CA VAL A 56 -14.79 2.64 -26.91
C VAL A 56 -14.95 4.16 -26.83
N ASP A 57 -15.39 4.67 -25.67
CA ASP A 57 -15.61 6.09 -25.40
C ASP A 57 -14.33 6.82 -24.94
N GLY A 58 -13.18 6.12 -24.89
CA GLY A 58 -11.88 6.70 -24.49
C GLY A 58 -11.62 6.74 -22.99
N GLU A 59 -12.52 6.21 -22.15
CA GLU A 59 -12.31 6.14 -20.70
C GLU A 59 -11.33 5.03 -20.29
N THR A 60 -10.49 5.30 -19.29
CA THR A 60 -9.49 4.33 -18.82
C THR A 60 -10.17 3.12 -18.15
N THR A 61 -9.80 1.91 -18.59
CA THR A 61 -10.32 0.63 -18.04
C THR A 61 -9.25 -0.26 -17.40
N SER A 62 -7.99 0.18 -17.38
CA SER A 62 -6.86 -0.58 -16.84
C SER A 62 -7.06 -1.01 -15.38
N HIS A 63 -7.65 -0.15 -14.54
CA HIS A 63 -7.95 -0.43 -13.13
C HIS A 63 -9.01 -1.52 -12.98
N LEU A 64 -10.04 -1.53 -13.83
CA LEU A 64 -11.08 -2.55 -13.83
C LEU A 64 -10.56 -3.92 -14.26
N MET A 65 -9.80 -3.95 -15.35
CA MET A 65 -9.15 -5.18 -15.84
C MET A 65 -8.20 -5.74 -14.78
N GLY A 66 -7.39 -4.86 -14.17
CA GLY A 66 -6.47 -5.25 -13.09
C GLY A 66 -7.21 -5.82 -11.90
N THR A 67 -8.22 -5.13 -11.39
CA THR A 67 -9.03 -5.56 -10.25
C THR A 67 -9.73 -6.88 -10.56
N PHE A 68 -10.37 -7.03 -11.72
CA PHE A 68 -11.09 -8.21 -12.11
C PHE A 68 -10.19 -9.46 -12.14
N TYR A 69 -9.13 -9.44 -12.93
CA TYR A 69 -8.26 -10.61 -13.08
C TYR A 69 -7.49 -10.96 -11.80
N ARG A 70 -7.07 -9.94 -11.01
CA ARG A 70 -6.43 -10.22 -9.73
C ARG A 70 -7.37 -10.83 -8.72
N THR A 71 -8.60 -10.34 -8.66
CA THR A 71 -9.63 -10.89 -7.77
C THR A 71 -9.96 -12.33 -8.14
N ILE A 72 -10.16 -12.62 -9.43
CA ILE A 72 -10.38 -14.02 -9.90
C ILE A 72 -9.22 -14.90 -9.46
N ARG A 73 -7.98 -14.50 -9.71
CA ARG A 73 -6.80 -15.27 -9.32
C ARG A 73 -6.75 -15.57 -7.82
N LEU A 74 -7.08 -14.60 -6.98
CA LEU A 74 -7.12 -14.80 -5.53
C LEU A 74 -8.19 -15.81 -5.15
N VAL A 75 -9.40 -15.66 -5.69
CA VAL A 75 -10.53 -16.54 -5.41
C VAL A 75 -10.30 -17.96 -5.94
N GLU A 76 -9.74 -18.14 -7.13
CA GLU A 76 -9.36 -19.44 -7.70
C GLU A 76 -8.33 -20.18 -6.86
N ASN A 77 -7.45 -19.43 -6.16
CA ASN A 77 -6.53 -20.01 -5.17
C ASN A 77 -7.16 -20.16 -3.78
N GLY A 78 -8.47 -20.00 -3.64
CA GLY A 78 -9.24 -20.19 -2.42
C GLY A 78 -9.01 -19.10 -1.37
N ILE A 79 -8.42 -17.96 -1.74
CA ILE A 79 -8.24 -16.81 -0.87
C ILE A 79 -9.53 -16.01 -0.81
N LYS A 80 -9.84 -15.45 0.35
CA LYS A 80 -11.01 -14.60 0.59
C LYS A 80 -10.57 -13.13 0.69
N PRO A 81 -10.52 -12.39 -0.44
CA PRO A 81 -10.05 -11.00 -0.44
C PRO A 81 -11.10 -10.06 0.12
N VAL A 82 -10.65 -9.09 0.92
CA VAL A 82 -11.45 -7.95 1.41
C VAL A 82 -10.73 -6.69 0.98
N TYR A 83 -11.30 -5.93 0.06
CA TYR A 83 -10.65 -4.71 -0.42
C TYR A 83 -10.93 -3.54 0.54
N VAL A 84 -9.90 -2.78 0.86
CA VAL A 84 -10.00 -1.60 1.72
C VAL A 84 -9.58 -0.37 0.92
N PHE A 85 -10.49 0.58 0.79
CA PHE A 85 -10.26 1.83 0.05
C PHE A 85 -9.94 2.95 1.01
N ASP A 86 -9.03 3.87 0.59
CA ASP A 86 -8.72 5.07 1.35
C ASP A 86 -9.95 5.98 1.49
N GLY A 87 -10.02 6.62 2.65
CA GLY A 87 -10.91 7.74 2.93
C GLY A 87 -10.22 9.08 2.71
N LYS A 88 -10.44 10.01 3.65
CA LYS A 88 -9.80 11.32 3.64
C LYS A 88 -8.38 11.21 4.20
N PRO A 89 -7.33 11.59 3.45
CA PRO A 89 -5.97 11.53 3.98
C PRO A 89 -5.82 12.42 5.23
N PRO A 90 -4.97 12.03 6.21
CA PRO A 90 -4.74 12.83 7.39
C PRO A 90 -4.05 14.16 7.01
N GLU A 91 -4.32 15.21 7.78
CA GLU A 91 -3.76 16.55 7.52
C GLU A 91 -2.23 16.53 7.49
N MET A 92 -1.60 15.70 8.31
CA MET A 92 -0.14 15.51 8.37
C MET A 92 0.45 14.99 7.05
N LYS A 93 -0.32 14.34 6.19
CA LYS A 93 0.11 13.86 4.87
C LYS A 93 0.18 14.98 3.81
N SER A 94 -0.31 16.19 4.12
CA SER A 94 -0.38 17.31 3.19
C SER A 94 0.98 17.66 2.58
N GLY A 95 2.06 17.65 3.36
CA GLY A 95 3.42 17.90 2.89
C GLY A 95 3.90 16.88 1.84
N GLU A 96 3.66 15.58 2.07
CA GLU A 96 4.01 14.55 1.09
C GLU A 96 3.09 14.63 -0.16
N LEU A 97 1.81 14.94 0.02
CA LEU A 97 0.90 15.15 -1.12
C LEU A 97 1.33 16.34 -1.99
N SER A 98 1.81 17.43 -1.40
CA SER A 98 2.38 18.57 -2.13
C SER A 98 3.64 18.16 -2.90
N LYS A 99 4.58 17.47 -2.27
CA LYS A 99 5.78 16.94 -2.94
C LYS A 99 5.43 15.99 -4.10
N ARG A 100 4.38 15.17 -3.95
CA ARG A 100 3.89 14.31 -5.04
C ARG A 100 3.27 15.12 -6.18
N ALA A 101 2.61 16.24 -5.87
CA ALA A 101 2.07 17.15 -6.89
C ALA A 101 3.20 17.82 -7.68
N GLU A 102 4.21 18.36 -7.02
CA GLU A 102 5.40 18.95 -7.63
C GLU A 102 6.13 17.97 -8.56
N ARG A 103 6.38 16.74 -8.08
CA ARG A 103 7.01 15.69 -8.91
C ARG A 103 6.19 15.33 -10.15
N ARG A 104 4.85 15.40 -10.07
CA ARG A 104 3.98 15.21 -11.24
C ARG A 104 4.09 16.37 -12.22
N GLU A 105 4.12 17.62 -11.72
CA GLU A 105 4.31 18.79 -12.57
C GLU A 105 5.66 18.74 -13.32
N GLU A 106 6.74 18.36 -12.64
CA GLU A 106 8.04 18.14 -13.27
C GLU A 106 8.00 17.01 -14.31
N ALA A 107 7.29 15.93 -14.00
CA ALA A 107 7.11 14.82 -14.94
C ALA A 107 6.30 15.23 -16.17
N GLN A 108 5.29 16.10 -16.01
CA GLN A 108 4.52 16.66 -17.12
C GLN A 108 5.39 17.47 -18.08
N LYS A 109 6.21 18.39 -17.55
CA LYS A 109 7.16 19.18 -18.35
C LYS A 109 8.19 18.29 -19.08
N SER A 110 8.56 17.16 -18.44
CA SER A 110 9.50 16.20 -19.03
C SER A 110 8.83 15.35 -20.10
N LEU A 111 7.55 15.03 -19.95
CA LEU A 111 6.76 14.31 -20.94
C LEU A 111 6.62 15.13 -22.22
N GLU A 112 6.22 16.40 -22.11
CA GLU A 112 6.09 17.32 -23.26
C GLU A 112 7.38 17.39 -24.10
N LYS A 113 8.52 17.50 -23.43
CA LYS A 113 9.83 17.49 -24.11
C LYS A 113 10.16 16.14 -24.78
N ALA A 114 9.75 15.03 -24.16
CA ALA A 114 9.96 13.69 -24.72
C ALA A 114 9.07 13.46 -25.96
N GLU A 115 7.84 13.97 -25.94
CA GLU A 115 6.90 13.94 -27.07
C GLU A 115 7.44 14.77 -28.24
N GLU A 116 7.91 15.99 -27.99
CA GLU A 116 8.54 16.87 -29.01
C GLU A 116 9.80 16.20 -29.63
N ALA A 117 10.56 15.45 -28.84
CA ALA A 117 11.74 14.74 -29.30
C ALA A 117 11.42 13.39 -30.00
N GLY A 118 10.19 12.91 -29.93
CA GLY A 118 9.77 11.60 -30.45
C GLY A 118 10.38 10.41 -29.70
N ASP A 119 10.81 10.59 -28.43
CA ASP A 119 11.43 9.56 -27.60
C ASP A 119 10.37 8.72 -26.88
N ALA A 120 9.94 7.62 -27.51
CA ALA A 120 8.89 6.75 -27.02
C ALA A 120 9.21 6.14 -25.64
N GLU A 121 10.49 5.86 -25.32
CA GLU A 121 10.88 5.30 -24.02
C GLU A 121 10.69 6.31 -22.90
N GLN A 122 11.13 7.56 -23.12
CA GLN A 122 10.93 8.64 -22.14
C GLN A 122 9.44 9.01 -22.01
N VAL A 123 8.69 9.00 -23.10
CA VAL A 123 7.24 9.22 -23.09
C VAL A 123 6.55 8.16 -22.19
N ASP A 124 6.82 6.86 -22.36
CA ASP A 124 6.27 5.82 -21.50
C ASP A 124 6.70 6.01 -20.03
N LYS A 125 7.98 6.29 -19.79
CA LYS A 125 8.52 6.53 -18.45
C LYS A 125 7.84 7.69 -17.73
N PHE A 126 7.67 8.84 -18.37
CA PHE A 126 7.08 10.02 -17.75
C PHE A 126 5.55 9.90 -17.64
N SER A 127 4.87 9.30 -18.63
CA SER A 127 3.44 9.02 -18.56
C SER A 127 3.05 8.15 -17.36
N ARG A 128 3.91 7.16 -16.99
CA ARG A 128 3.71 6.34 -15.78
C ARG A 128 3.82 7.16 -14.48
N ARG A 129 4.65 8.21 -14.46
CA ARG A 129 4.80 9.09 -13.27
C ARG A 129 3.62 10.03 -13.07
N LEU A 130 2.83 10.26 -14.12
CA LEU A 130 1.63 11.09 -14.07
C LEU A 130 0.39 10.36 -13.57
N VAL A 131 0.45 9.04 -13.48
CA VAL A 131 -0.69 8.24 -13.02
C VAL A 131 -1.16 8.71 -11.65
N LYS A 132 -2.47 8.96 -11.56
CA LYS A 132 -3.17 9.34 -10.35
C LYS A 132 -4.44 8.50 -10.22
N VAL A 133 -4.62 7.84 -9.09
CA VAL A 133 -5.89 7.23 -8.73
C VAL A 133 -6.90 8.33 -8.43
N THR A 134 -8.07 8.27 -9.04
CA THR A 134 -9.15 9.22 -8.82
C THR A 134 -10.28 8.56 -8.03
N LYS A 135 -11.18 9.37 -7.46
CA LYS A 135 -12.40 8.86 -6.81
C LYS A 135 -13.24 8.04 -7.79
N HIS A 136 -13.32 8.47 -9.06
CA HIS A 136 -14.05 7.74 -10.11
C HIS A 136 -13.51 6.32 -10.28
N HIS A 137 -12.18 6.15 -10.41
CA HIS A 137 -11.56 4.82 -10.49
C HIS A 137 -11.90 3.94 -9.28
N ALA A 138 -11.91 4.51 -8.07
CA ALA A 138 -12.27 3.78 -6.87
C ALA A 138 -13.76 3.37 -6.87
N ASP A 139 -14.66 4.27 -7.25
CA ASP A 139 -16.11 4.02 -7.28
C ASP A 139 -16.46 2.95 -8.33
N GLU A 140 -15.85 2.97 -9.50
CA GLU A 140 -16.01 1.93 -10.52
C GLU A 140 -15.52 0.55 -10.01
N CYS A 141 -14.38 0.51 -9.31
CA CYS A 141 -13.88 -0.74 -8.74
C CYS A 141 -14.77 -1.26 -7.60
N LYS A 142 -15.33 -0.40 -6.76
CA LYS A 142 -16.32 -0.79 -5.74
C LYS A 142 -17.56 -1.40 -6.39
N GLN A 143 -18.03 -0.80 -7.47
CA GLN A 143 -19.17 -1.34 -8.25
C GLN A 143 -18.84 -2.70 -8.84
N LEU A 144 -17.65 -2.85 -9.44
CA LEU A 144 -17.17 -4.14 -9.97
C LEU A 144 -17.11 -5.21 -8.88
N LEU A 145 -16.49 -4.90 -7.73
CA LEU A 145 -16.39 -5.82 -6.58
C LEU A 145 -17.77 -6.24 -6.06
N SER A 146 -18.72 -5.29 -5.99
CA SER A 146 -20.11 -5.58 -5.62
C SER A 146 -20.77 -6.57 -6.60
N LEU A 147 -20.56 -6.40 -7.90
CA LEU A 147 -21.07 -7.31 -8.93
C LEU A 147 -20.42 -8.70 -8.84
N MET A 148 -19.15 -8.77 -8.42
CA MET A 148 -18.42 -10.01 -8.19
C MET A 148 -18.76 -10.69 -6.86
N GLY A 149 -19.54 -10.04 -5.97
CA GLY A 149 -19.82 -10.54 -4.63
C GLY A 149 -18.62 -10.51 -3.68
N ILE A 150 -17.66 -9.63 -3.93
CA ILE A 150 -16.44 -9.46 -3.15
C ILE A 150 -16.62 -8.31 -2.16
N PRO A 151 -16.41 -8.52 -0.86
CA PRO A 151 -16.56 -7.47 0.14
C PRO A 151 -15.49 -6.39 0.00
N TYR A 152 -15.91 -5.14 0.22
CA TYR A 152 -14.99 -4.02 0.36
C TYR A 152 -15.39 -3.12 1.53
N ILE A 153 -14.44 -2.33 2.00
CA ILE A 153 -14.58 -1.41 3.12
C ILE A 153 -14.00 -0.07 2.69
N GLU A 154 -14.63 1.01 3.11
CA GLU A 154 -14.09 2.37 3.02
C GLU A 154 -13.50 2.73 4.37
N ALA A 155 -12.18 2.92 4.42
CA ALA A 155 -11.52 3.43 5.60
C ALA A 155 -11.90 4.90 5.83
N PRO A 156 -12.00 5.38 7.07
CA PRO A 156 -12.20 6.80 7.32
C PRO A 156 -10.99 7.63 6.88
N CYS A 157 -9.80 7.01 6.92
CA CYS A 157 -8.53 7.64 6.59
C CYS A 157 -7.68 6.73 5.68
N GLU A 158 -6.59 6.18 6.17
CA GLU A 158 -5.64 5.37 5.40
C GLU A 158 -6.06 3.89 5.35
N ALA A 159 -6.06 3.30 4.16
CA ALA A 159 -6.44 1.90 3.95
C ALA A 159 -5.51 0.93 4.70
N GLU A 160 -4.19 1.18 4.71
CA GLU A 160 -3.21 0.36 5.42
C GLU A 160 -3.42 0.37 6.94
N ALA A 161 -3.86 1.49 7.52
CA ALA A 161 -4.20 1.58 8.93
C ALA A 161 -5.44 0.74 9.25
N GLN A 162 -6.48 0.83 8.41
CA GLN A 162 -7.70 0.03 8.55
C GLN A 162 -7.40 -1.47 8.37
N CYS A 163 -6.60 -1.84 7.37
CA CYS A 163 -6.14 -3.22 7.19
C CYS A 163 -5.41 -3.74 8.44
N ALA A 164 -4.47 -2.95 8.99
CA ALA A 164 -3.73 -3.32 10.18
C ALA A 164 -4.65 -3.50 11.40
N ALA A 165 -5.65 -2.63 11.57
CA ALA A 165 -6.65 -2.76 12.65
C ALA A 165 -7.46 -4.05 12.52
N MET A 166 -7.86 -4.43 11.30
CA MET A 166 -8.59 -5.68 11.04
C MET A 166 -7.72 -6.92 11.31
N VAL A 167 -6.43 -6.86 11.02
CA VAL A 167 -5.49 -7.95 11.33
C VAL A 167 -5.31 -8.09 12.84
N LYS A 168 -5.12 -6.98 13.57
CA LYS A 168 -5.03 -6.96 15.03
C LYS A 168 -6.26 -7.56 15.70
N ALA A 169 -7.45 -7.27 15.18
CA ALA A 169 -8.72 -7.80 15.68
C ALA A 169 -9.02 -9.25 15.24
N GLY A 170 -8.13 -9.88 14.45
CA GLY A 170 -8.33 -11.25 13.97
C GLY A 170 -9.45 -11.41 12.92
N LYS A 171 -9.98 -10.30 12.37
CA LYS A 171 -11.01 -10.34 11.32
C LYS A 171 -10.48 -10.86 10.00
N VAL A 172 -9.19 -10.61 9.73
CA VAL A 172 -8.44 -11.11 8.57
C VAL A 172 -7.07 -11.63 9.00
N TYR A 173 -6.47 -12.49 8.18
CA TYR A 173 -5.17 -13.09 8.45
C TYR A 173 -4.01 -12.11 8.30
N ALA A 174 -4.03 -11.30 7.25
CA ALA A 174 -2.93 -10.43 6.87
C ALA A 174 -3.40 -9.20 6.09
N THR A 175 -2.54 -8.17 6.05
CA THR A 175 -2.62 -7.05 5.11
C THR A 175 -1.83 -7.37 3.86
N ALA A 176 -2.41 -7.20 2.67
CA ALA A 176 -1.73 -7.30 1.38
C ALA A 176 -1.55 -5.91 0.78
N THR A 177 -0.33 -5.40 0.84
CA THR A 177 0.09 -4.11 0.27
C THR A 177 1.59 -4.11 0.00
N GLU A 178 2.05 -3.22 -0.88
CA GLU A 178 3.49 -2.96 -1.04
C GLU A 178 4.01 -1.92 -0.04
N ASP A 179 3.10 -1.27 0.68
CA ASP A 179 3.43 -0.24 1.63
C ASP A 179 3.86 -0.84 2.98
N MET A 180 5.06 -0.46 3.42
CA MET A 180 5.62 -0.95 4.68
C MET A 180 4.99 -0.24 5.90
N ASP A 181 4.22 0.84 5.71
CA ASP A 181 3.52 1.55 6.77
C ASP A 181 2.53 0.63 7.50
N ALA A 182 2.01 -0.40 6.82
CA ALA A 182 1.16 -1.40 7.43
C ALA A 182 1.80 -2.08 8.65
N LEU A 183 3.13 -2.34 8.63
CA LEU A 183 3.85 -2.85 9.81
C LEU A 183 3.95 -1.80 10.91
N THR A 184 4.16 -0.54 10.54
CA THR A 184 4.26 0.58 11.49
C THR A 184 2.91 0.82 12.17
N PHE A 185 1.79 0.69 11.44
CA PHE A 185 0.44 0.64 12.01
C PHE A 185 0.15 -0.62 12.85
N GLY A 186 1.07 -1.58 12.85
CA GLY A 186 1.03 -2.78 13.69
C GLY A 186 0.27 -3.95 13.09
N SER A 187 0.18 -4.05 11.76
CA SER A 187 -0.26 -5.29 11.12
C SER A 187 0.65 -6.44 11.52
N SER A 188 0.13 -7.47 12.16
CA SER A 188 0.92 -8.61 12.62
C SER A 188 1.51 -9.42 11.47
N VAL A 189 0.84 -9.44 10.31
CA VAL A 189 1.29 -10.08 9.08
C VAL A 189 1.08 -9.14 7.90
N LEU A 190 2.14 -8.89 7.13
CA LEU A 190 2.11 -8.14 5.88
C LEU A 190 2.50 -9.06 4.73
N LEU A 191 1.71 -9.06 3.66
CA LEU A 191 1.97 -9.79 2.43
C LEU A 191 2.30 -8.80 1.31
N ARG A 192 3.53 -8.86 0.83
CA ARG A 192 3.96 -8.11 -0.35
C ARG A 192 3.97 -9.01 -1.58
N HIS A 193 3.88 -8.42 -2.76
CA HIS A 193 3.84 -9.09 -4.07
C HIS A 193 2.58 -9.96 -4.30
N MET A 194 1.63 -9.97 -3.39
CA MET A 194 0.43 -10.81 -3.51
C MET A 194 -0.44 -10.40 -4.71
N THR A 195 -0.49 -9.10 -5.00
CA THR A 195 -1.27 -8.54 -6.11
C THR A 195 -0.49 -8.46 -7.42
N PHE A 196 0.78 -8.89 -7.46
CA PHE A 196 1.59 -8.89 -8.68
C PHE A 196 1.12 -9.94 -9.69
N SER A 197 1.43 -9.69 -10.98
CA SER A 197 1.14 -10.66 -12.04
C SER A 197 2.03 -11.89 -11.92
N GLU A 198 1.50 -13.06 -12.32
CA GLU A 198 2.30 -14.29 -12.41
C GLU A 198 3.48 -14.14 -13.37
N ALA A 199 3.35 -13.28 -14.38
CA ALA A 199 4.44 -12.99 -15.32
C ALA A 199 5.72 -12.46 -14.63
N ARG A 200 5.59 -11.84 -13.46
CA ARG A 200 6.76 -11.38 -12.67
C ARG A 200 7.48 -12.52 -11.96
N LYS A 201 6.84 -13.69 -11.77
CA LYS A 201 7.40 -14.86 -11.06
C LYS A 201 8.04 -14.53 -9.72
N MET A 202 7.52 -13.52 -9.03
CA MET A 202 8.01 -13.11 -7.72
C MET A 202 7.23 -13.85 -6.63
N PRO A 203 7.91 -14.45 -5.63
CA PRO A 203 7.25 -15.05 -4.49
C PRO A 203 6.54 -13.97 -3.66
N ILE A 204 5.50 -14.38 -2.95
CA ILE A 204 4.86 -13.53 -1.94
C ILE A 204 5.80 -13.46 -0.75
N GLN A 205 6.13 -12.25 -0.34
CA GLN A 205 6.92 -11.99 0.85
C GLN A 205 5.99 -11.76 2.04
N GLU A 206 6.07 -12.65 3.01
CA GLU A 206 5.30 -12.59 4.24
C GLU A 206 6.18 -12.09 5.39
N PHE A 207 5.86 -10.90 5.90
CA PHE A 207 6.54 -10.27 7.02
C PHE A 207 5.74 -10.51 8.30
N HIS A 208 6.41 -10.99 9.35
CA HIS A 208 5.84 -11.18 10.68
C HIS A 208 6.35 -10.10 11.63
N LEU A 209 5.50 -9.16 12.04
CA LEU A 209 5.88 -8.03 12.89
C LEU A 209 6.54 -8.49 14.19
N SER A 210 6.01 -9.52 14.85
CA SER A 210 6.60 -10.03 16.10
C SER A 210 8.05 -10.47 15.92
N LYS A 211 8.37 -11.13 14.81
CA LYS A 211 9.73 -11.55 14.49
C LYS A 211 10.62 -10.36 14.09
N VAL A 212 10.06 -9.37 13.36
CA VAL A 212 10.78 -8.13 13.06
C VAL A 212 11.21 -7.45 14.35
N LEU A 213 10.29 -7.30 15.32
CA LEU A 213 10.58 -6.66 16.61
C LEU A 213 11.60 -7.48 17.42
N GLU A 214 11.46 -8.80 17.45
CA GLU A 214 12.36 -9.69 18.16
C GLU A 214 13.80 -9.60 17.61
N GLU A 215 13.99 -9.77 16.30
CA GLU A 215 15.32 -9.76 15.68
C GLU A 215 15.95 -8.35 15.66
N LEU A 216 15.15 -7.30 15.56
CA LEU A 216 15.63 -5.93 15.72
C LEU A 216 15.90 -5.56 17.20
N GLU A 217 15.43 -6.37 18.16
CA GLU A 217 15.49 -6.10 19.61
C GLU A 217 14.81 -4.78 19.97
N LEU A 218 13.66 -4.51 19.37
CA LEU A 218 12.87 -3.30 19.55
C LEU A 218 11.46 -3.62 20.05
N SER A 219 10.93 -2.76 20.92
CA SER A 219 9.49 -2.69 21.15
C SER A 219 8.78 -2.07 19.93
N HIS A 220 7.44 -2.21 19.84
CA HIS A 220 6.70 -1.60 18.75
C HIS A 220 6.83 -0.07 18.72
N ASN A 221 6.86 0.59 19.88
CA ASN A 221 7.07 2.04 19.97
C ASN A 221 8.45 2.47 19.44
N GLU A 222 9.50 1.73 19.78
CA GLU A 222 10.85 1.96 19.25
C GLU A 222 10.93 1.71 17.74
N PHE A 223 10.18 0.71 17.24
CA PHE A 223 10.05 0.44 15.81
C PHE A 223 9.34 1.58 15.08
N ILE A 224 8.27 2.15 15.65
CA ILE A 224 7.62 3.35 15.10
C ILE A 224 8.62 4.51 15.05
N ASP A 225 9.38 4.75 16.11
CA ASP A 225 10.42 5.79 16.14
C ASP A 225 11.50 5.55 15.07
N LEU A 226 11.91 4.30 14.87
CA LEU A 226 12.79 3.92 13.77
C LEU A 226 12.18 4.28 12.41
N CYS A 227 10.92 3.93 12.19
CA CYS A 227 10.21 4.21 10.93
C CYS A 227 10.10 5.72 10.66
N ILE A 228 9.81 6.52 11.67
CA ILE A 228 9.80 7.99 11.58
C ILE A 228 11.19 8.52 11.21
N LEU A 229 12.23 8.00 11.84
CA LEU A 229 13.61 8.42 11.58
C LEU A 229 14.09 8.04 10.17
N LEU A 230 13.64 6.90 9.64
CA LEU A 230 13.87 6.48 8.26
C LEU A 230 13.18 7.39 7.24
N GLY A 231 12.02 7.93 7.61
CA GLY A 231 11.16 8.78 6.80
C GLY A 231 9.83 8.12 6.48
N CYS A 232 8.77 8.79 6.85
CA CYS A 232 7.38 8.40 6.62
C CYS A 232 6.61 9.51 5.87
N ASP A 233 5.36 9.23 5.51
CA ASP A 233 4.50 10.17 4.77
C ASP A 233 3.97 11.34 5.66
N TYR A 234 4.14 11.27 6.99
CA TYR A 234 3.47 12.15 7.96
C TYR A 234 4.36 13.25 8.53
N CYS A 235 5.67 13.12 8.41
CA CYS A 235 6.62 14.17 8.80
C CYS A 235 7.91 14.06 8.01
N ASP A 236 8.69 15.14 7.99
CA ASP A 236 10.00 15.13 7.36
C ASP A 236 10.98 14.19 8.08
N SER A 237 11.97 13.69 7.36
CA SER A 237 13.06 12.90 7.93
C SER A 237 14.29 13.78 8.21
N ILE A 238 15.17 13.31 9.10
CA ILE A 238 16.44 13.99 9.37
C ILE A 238 17.42 13.71 8.23
N LYS A 239 17.78 14.73 7.47
CA LYS A 239 18.72 14.60 6.34
C LYS A 239 20.07 14.04 6.81
N GLY A 240 20.58 13.06 6.05
CA GLY A 240 21.89 12.42 6.30
C GLY A 240 21.83 11.21 7.26
N ILE A 241 20.68 10.88 7.83
CA ILE A 241 20.48 9.66 8.61
C ILE A 241 19.87 8.59 7.67
N GLY A 242 20.71 7.64 7.26
CA GLY A 242 20.26 6.47 6.49
C GLY A 242 19.89 5.29 7.38
N PRO A 243 19.39 4.17 6.79
CA PRO A 243 18.84 3.04 7.56
C PRO A 243 19.78 2.46 8.63
N LYS A 244 21.05 2.25 8.29
CA LYS A 244 22.03 1.72 9.24
C LYS A 244 22.21 2.64 10.44
N ARG A 245 22.35 3.94 10.19
CA ARG A 245 22.51 4.92 11.29
C ARG A 245 21.23 5.08 12.10
N ALA A 246 20.07 5.00 11.47
CA ALA A 246 18.78 5.08 12.14
C ALA A 246 18.61 3.94 13.17
N ILE A 247 18.85 2.70 12.76
CA ILE A 247 18.73 1.55 13.68
C ILE A 247 19.76 1.62 14.82
N ASP A 248 21.01 2.02 14.55
CA ASP A 248 22.03 2.20 15.58
C ASP A 248 21.60 3.24 16.62
N LEU A 249 21.07 4.39 16.18
CA LEU A 249 20.58 5.45 17.05
C LEU A 249 19.41 4.99 17.93
N ILE A 250 18.44 4.28 17.35
CA ILE A 250 17.29 3.77 18.10
C ILE A 250 17.72 2.69 19.09
N LYS A 251 18.59 1.76 18.71
CA LYS A 251 19.13 0.75 19.63
C LYS A 251 19.90 1.39 20.79
N GLN A 252 20.66 2.45 20.53
CA GLN A 252 21.46 3.15 21.54
C GLN A 252 20.62 4.03 22.47
N HIS A 253 19.61 4.72 21.94
CA HIS A 253 18.90 5.78 22.65
C HIS A 253 17.44 5.46 22.99
N ARG A 254 16.88 4.40 22.38
CA ARG A 254 15.56 3.83 22.63
C ARG A 254 14.36 4.68 22.16
N ASN A 255 14.47 5.99 22.07
CA ASN A 255 13.41 6.88 21.60
C ASN A 255 13.96 8.11 20.90
N LEU A 256 13.13 8.77 20.10
CA LEU A 256 13.50 9.95 19.32
C LEU A 256 13.89 11.15 20.20
N GLU A 257 13.27 11.32 21.36
CA GLU A 257 13.58 12.40 22.30
C GLU A 257 15.03 12.33 22.76
N THR A 258 15.50 11.13 23.05
CA THR A 258 16.90 10.90 23.47
C THR A 258 17.85 10.97 22.28
N VAL A 259 17.44 10.48 21.10
CA VAL A 259 18.20 10.66 19.85
C VAL A 259 18.45 12.15 19.60
N LEU A 260 17.42 13.00 19.68
CA LEU A 260 17.50 14.44 19.42
C LEU A 260 18.40 15.20 20.40
N LYS A 261 18.55 14.69 21.63
CA LYS A 261 19.47 15.26 22.64
C LYS A 261 20.93 14.92 22.33
N ASN A 262 21.18 13.78 21.68
CA ASN A 262 22.53 13.23 21.49
C ASN A 262 23.04 13.32 20.04
N VAL A 263 22.18 13.67 19.09
CA VAL A 263 22.57 13.81 17.69
C VAL A 263 23.37 15.09 17.48
N ASP A 264 24.44 15.01 16.69
CA ASP A 264 25.25 16.17 16.32
C ASP A 264 24.47 17.11 15.38
N ARG A 265 23.94 18.17 15.93
CA ARG A 265 23.15 19.18 15.18
C ARG A 265 23.96 19.98 14.16
N LYS A 266 25.30 19.93 14.20
CA LYS A 266 26.14 20.52 13.15
C LYS A 266 26.17 19.64 11.91
N LYS A 267 26.04 18.32 12.10
CA LYS A 267 26.05 17.32 11.03
C LYS A 267 24.66 17.03 10.50
N TYR A 268 23.65 17.03 11.35
CA TYR A 268 22.28 16.63 11.02
C TYR A 268 21.31 17.79 11.28
N SER A 269 20.70 18.29 10.19
CA SER A 269 19.71 19.35 10.31
C SER A 269 18.37 18.76 10.73
N VAL A 270 17.88 19.17 11.88
CA VAL A 270 16.56 18.83 12.41
C VAL A 270 15.70 20.10 12.35
N ALA A 271 14.52 20.03 11.74
CA ALA A 271 13.57 21.11 11.76
C ALA A 271 13.13 21.42 13.21
N GLU A 272 12.97 22.71 13.56
CA GLU A 272 12.53 23.10 14.91
C GLU A 272 11.11 22.63 15.22
N ASP A 273 10.27 22.55 14.17
CA ASP A 273 8.87 22.14 14.18
C ASP A 273 8.68 20.69 13.72
N TRP A 274 9.68 19.81 13.90
CA TRP A 274 9.59 18.43 13.47
C TRP A 274 8.48 17.67 14.21
N MET A 275 7.43 17.31 13.48
CA MET A 275 6.17 16.74 13.99
C MET A 275 6.25 15.22 14.25
N TYR A 276 7.37 14.73 14.76
CA TYR A 276 7.56 13.29 15.02
C TYR A 276 6.63 12.72 16.11
N LYS A 277 6.21 13.55 17.09
CA LYS A 277 5.29 13.12 18.15
C LYS A 277 3.90 12.89 17.62
N GLU A 278 3.43 13.79 16.78
CA GLU A 278 2.14 13.71 16.09
C GLU A 278 2.13 12.54 15.11
N ALA A 279 3.24 12.32 14.38
CA ALA A 279 3.39 11.16 13.50
C ALA A 279 3.37 9.83 14.30
N ARG A 280 4.05 9.77 15.45
CA ARG A 280 4.00 8.62 16.36
C ARG A 280 2.59 8.35 16.85
N GLN A 281 1.87 9.40 17.27
CA GLN A 281 0.50 9.28 17.73
C GLN A 281 -0.42 8.74 16.62
N LEU A 282 -0.27 9.22 15.40
CA LEU A 282 -1.04 8.74 14.26
C LEU A 282 -0.80 7.26 13.99
N PHE A 283 0.44 6.76 14.11
CA PHE A 283 0.72 5.33 13.96
C PHE A 283 0.15 4.48 15.10
N LEU A 284 0.15 5.00 16.33
CA LEU A 284 -0.35 4.29 17.51
C LEU A 284 -1.88 4.26 17.56
N GLU A 285 -2.52 5.38 17.25
CA GLU A 285 -3.96 5.60 17.33
C GLU A 285 -4.50 6.18 16.01
N PRO A 286 -4.44 5.41 14.91
CA PRO A 286 -4.95 5.87 13.63
C PRO A 286 -6.47 5.98 13.65
N GLU A 287 -7.01 6.88 12.84
CA GLU A 287 -8.44 6.98 12.61
C GLU A 287 -8.90 5.80 11.74
N VAL A 288 -9.59 4.85 12.35
CA VAL A 288 -10.10 3.64 11.71
C VAL A 288 -11.54 3.35 12.15
N THR A 289 -12.29 2.69 11.30
CA THR A 289 -13.56 2.10 11.69
C THR A 289 -13.29 0.95 12.65
N ASP A 290 -14.02 0.93 13.78
CA ASP A 290 -13.92 -0.15 14.77
C ASP A 290 -14.08 -1.52 14.09
N PRO A 291 -13.05 -2.38 14.09
CA PRO A 291 -13.11 -3.67 13.43
C PRO A 291 -14.22 -4.58 13.93
N GLU A 292 -14.69 -4.41 15.18
CA GLU A 292 -15.80 -5.20 15.71
C GLU A 292 -17.13 -4.88 15.02
N LYS A 293 -17.26 -3.68 14.47
CA LYS A 293 -18.44 -3.25 13.69
C LYS A 293 -18.37 -3.65 12.22
N ILE A 294 -17.22 -4.19 11.78
CA ILE A 294 -17.02 -4.61 10.40
C ILE A 294 -17.46 -6.05 10.25
N GLU A 295 -18.51 -6.26 9.47
CA GLU A 295 -18.95 -7.58 9.04
C GLU A 295 -18.33 -7.92 7.69
N VAL A 296 -17.42 -8.89 7.67
CA VAL A 296 -16.85 -9.42 6.46
C VAL A 296 -17.63 -10.67 6.07
N SER A 297 -18.70 -10.50 5.30
CA SER A 297 -19.49 -11.60 4.75
C SER A 297 -19.07 -11.86 3.31
N PHE A 298 -18.77 -13.11 3.01
CA PHE A 298 -18.62 -13.59 1.64
C PHE A 298 -19.94 -14.25 1.24
N ALA A 299 -20.43 -13.98 0.05
CA ALA A 299 -21.61 -14.67 -0.47
C ALA A 299 -21.40 -16.19 -0.30
N ASP A 300 -22.31 -16.85 0.42
CA ASP A 300 -22.25 -18.29 0.61
C ASP A 300 -22.18 -18.97 -0.75
N SER A 301 -21.27 -19.93 -0.91
CA SER A 301 -21.14 -20.76 -2.11
C SER A 301 -22.42 -21.59 -2.44
N LYS A 302 -23.47 -21.46 -1.62
CA LYS A 302 -24.78 -22.07 -1.80
C LYS A 302 -25.83 -21.14 -2.45
N SER A 303 -25.62 -19.80 -2.45
CA SER A 303 -26.36 -18.95 -3.41
C SER A 303 -25.70 -19.17 -4.77
N PRO A 304 -26.46 -19.24 -5.88
CA PRO A 304 -25.86 -19.40 -7.20
C PRO A 304 -24.90 -18.23 -7.40
N SER A 305 -23.59 -18.52 -7.20
CA SER A 305 -22.54 -17.60 -7.57
C SER A 305 -22.83 -17.23 -9.01
N ARG A 306 -23.07 -15.95 -9.29
CA ARG A 306 -23.18 -15.50 -10.67
C ARG A 306 -21.96 -16.05 -11.39
N SER A 307 -22.17 -16.94 -12.33
CA SER A 307 -21.09 -17.50 -13.13
C SER A 307 -20.35 -16.36 -13.83
N SER A 308 -19.11 -16.56 -14.21
CA SER A 308 -18.42 -15.59 -15.09
C SER A 308 -19.28 -15.23 -16.32
N ALA A 309 -20.12 -16.15 -16.76
CA ALA A 309 -21.12 -15.93 -17.80
C ALA A 309 -22.22 -14.92 -17.43
N ASP A 310 -22.55 -14.76 -16.15
CA ASP A 310 -23.56 -13.81 -15.67
C ASP A 310 -22.93 -12.42 -15.36
N ILE A 311 -21.65 -12.40 -15.01
CA ILE A 311 -20.90 -11.18 -14.69
C ILE A 311 -20.50 -10.43 -15.97
N VAL A 312 -20.03 -11.16 -17.00
CA VAL A 312 -19.58 -10.57 -18.26
C VAL A 312 -20.68 -9.75 -18.99
N PRO A 313 -21.96 -10.18 -19.07
CA PRO A 313 -23.02 -9.34 -19.64
C PRO A 313 -23.32 -8.09 -18.79
N SER A 314 -23.21 -8.19 -17.45
CA SER A 314 -23.43 -7.05 -16.56
C SER A 314 -22.30 -6.02 -16.72
N ILE A 315 -21.05 -6.47 -16.87
CA ILE A 315 -19.92 -5.60 -17.18
C ILE A 315 -20.08 -4.98 -18.59
N LYS A 316 -20.47 -5.76 -19.59
CA LYS A 316 -20.77 -5.23 -20.93
C LYS A 316 -21.86 -4.16 -20.93
N LYS A 317 -22.89 -4.32 -20.08
CA LYS A 317 -23.98 -3.33 -19.95
C LYS A 317 -23.56 -2.05 -19.26
N MET A 318 -22.49 -2.06 -18.48
CA MET A 318 -21.91 -0.86 -17.88
C MET A 318 -21.11 -0.01 -18.90
N TYR A 319 -20.71 -0.63 -20.03
CA TYR A 319 -19.87 -0.01 -21.07
C TYR A 319 -20.55 0.01 -22.44
N SER A 320 -21.86 -0.24 -22.52
CA SER A 320 -22.72 -0.01 -23.68
C SER A 320 -23.60 1.23 -23.46
#